data_c6d0c81bb47f8add37b8142cd44cd190
#
_entry.id   c6d0c81bb47f8add37b8142cd44cd190
#
_cell.length_a   1.000
_cell.length_b   1.000
_cell.length_c   1.000
_cell.angle_alpha   90.00
_cell.angle_beta   90.00
_cell.angle_gamma   90.00
#
_symmetry.space_group_name_H-M   'P 1'
#
loop_
_entity.id
_entity.type
_entity.pdbx_description
1 polymer ?
#
loop_
_entity_poly.entity_id
_entity_poly.type
_entity_poly.pdbx_seq_one_letter_code
_entity_poly.pdbx_strand_id
1 'polypeptide(L)'
;MSKVILITGTSSGFGKSIAEKLHSHGYTVIGTSRNADKINSAFKTMKLDINNYEMSKNLIDNIINLYGKIDILINNAGINITGPIETANMSD
;
A
#
# COMPACT_ATOMS: atom_id res chain seq x y z
N MET A 1 -13.39 -9.85 10.33
CA MET A 1 -13.07 -8.89 9.27
C MET A 1 -11.59 -8.95 8.96
N SER A 2 -11.29 -8.82 7.70
CA SER A 2 -9.92 -8.83 7.23
C SER A 2 -9.19 -7.55 7.62
N LYS A 3 -7.91 -7.66 7.95
CA LYS A 3 -7.07 -6.47 8.16
C LYS A 3 -6.78 -5.81 6.82
N VAL A 4 -6.75 -4.48 6.83
CA VAL A 4 -6.41 -3.68 5.65
C VAL A 4 -4.95 -3.29 5.74
N ILE A 5 -4.17 -3.70 4.74
CA ILE A 5 -2.72 -3.49 4.71
C ILE A 5 -2.36 -2.68 3.49
N LEU A 6 -1.73 -1.55 3.70
CA LEU A 6 -1.21 -0.71 2.61
C LEU A 6 0.29 -0.94 2.49
N ILE A 7 0.73 -1.30 1.28
CA ILE A 7 2.14 -1.54 0.99
C ILE A 7 2.57 -0.63 -0.14
N THR A 8 3.58 0.19 0.08
CA THR A 8 4.08 1.07 -0.97
C THR A 8 5.16 0.36 -1.79
N GLY A 9 5.17 0.63 -3.10
CA GLY A 9 6.18 0.07 -4.00
C GLY A 9 6.01 -1.40 -4.29
N THR A 10 4.86 -1.80 -4.85
CA THR A 10 4.54 -3.21 -5.08
C THR A 10 4.65 -3.66 -6.53
N SER A 11 5.26 -2.85 -7.40
CA SER A 11 5.38 -3.21 -8.82
C SER A 11 6.38 -4.33 -9.08
N SER A 12 7.36 -4.49 -8.21
CA SER A 12 8.39 -5.51 -8.37
C SER A 12 9.09 -5.78 -7.04
N GLY A 13 9.93 -6.81 -7.03
CA GLY A 13 10.82 -7.12 -5.93
C GLY A 13 10.11 -7.48 -4.64
N PHE A 14 10.67 -7.01 -3.54
CA PHE A 14 10.29 -7.39 -2.20
C PHE A 14 8.85 -6.98 -1.84
N GLY A 15 8.48 -5.76 -2.22
CA GLY A 15 7.13 -5.25 -1.95
C GLY A 15 6.06 -6.07 -2.65
N LYS A 16 6.31 -6.47 -3.90
CA LYS A 16 5.39 -7.33 -4.65
C LYS A 16 5.25 -8.70 -4.00
N SER A 17 6.37 -9.31 -3.62
CA SER A 17 6.36 -10.63 -2.98
C SER A 17 5.56 -10.62 -1.68
N ILE A 18 5.76 -9.61 -0.83
CA ILE A 18 5.04 -9.49 0.42
C ILE A 18 3.55 -9.27 0.18
N ALA A 19 3.21 -8.40 -0.76
CA ALA A 19 1.81 -8.11 -1.07
C ALA A 19 1.08 -9.35 -1.55
N GLU A 20 1.70 -10.12 -2.44
CA GLU A 20 1.12 -11.37 -2.95
C GLU A 20 0.91 -12.38 -1.83
N LYS A 21 1.88 -12.51 -0.96
CA LYS A 21 1.81 -13.47 0.15
C LYS A 21 0.70 -13.09 1.13
N LEU A 22 0.62 -11.82 1.51
CA LEU A 22 -0.42 -11.36 2.43
C LEU A 22 -1.81 -11.48 1.80
N HIS A 23 -1.93 -11.18 0.52
CA HIS A 23 -3.19 -11.35 -0.18
C HIS A 23 -3.62 -12.82 -0.18
N SER A 24 -2.70 -13.74 -0.41
CA SER A 24 -3.00 -15.17 -0.42
C SER A 24 -3.42 -15.70 0.95
N HIS A 25 -3.08 -14.99 2.03
CA HIS A 25 -3.49 -15.34 3.38
C HIS A 25 -4.84 -14.70 3.78
N GLY A 26 -5.52 -14.05 2.86
CA GLY A 26 -6.85 -13.51 3.11
C GLY A 26 -6.89 -12.07 3.63
N TYR A 27 -5.76 -11.39 3.70
CA TYR A 27 -5.75 -9.97 4.08
C TYR A 27 -6.21 -9.10 2.92
N THR A 28 -6.80 -7.95 3.24
CA THR A 28 -7.12 -6.94 2.24
C THR A 28 -5.87 -6.12 1.98
N VAL A 29 -5.24 -6.34 0.83
CA VAL A 29 -3.96 -5.72 0.49
C VAL A 29 -4.17 -4.64 -0.59
N ILE A 30 -3.66 -3.45 -0.31
CA ILE A 30 -3.60 -2.37 -1.30
C ILE A 30 -2.12 -2.07 -1.52
N GLY A 31 -1.67 -2.26 -2.75
CA GLY A 31 -0.31 -1.91 -3.15
C GLY A 31 -0.29 -0.58 -3.87
N THR A 32 0.86 0.06 -3.96
CA THR A 32 1.02 1.27 -4.74
C THR A 32 2.13 1.16 -5.76
N SER A 33 1.97 1.84 -6.88
CA SER A 33 2.97 1.94 -7.93
C SER A 33 2.75 3.20 -8.74
N ARG A 34 3.81 3.73 -9.32
CA ARG A 34 3.70 4.87 -10.25
C ARG A 34 2.96 4.48 -11.52
N ASN A 35 2.98 3.21 -11.89
CA ASN A 35 2.38 2.67 -13.10
C ASN A 35 1.28 1.66 -12.78
N ALA A 36 0.44 1.95 -11.79
CA ALA A 36 -0.58 0.99 -11.32
C ALA A 36 -1.52 0.52 -12.42
N ASP A 37 -1.83 1.37 -13.39
CA ASP A 37 -2.69 1.04 -14.51
C ASP A 37 -2.09 0.02 -15.47
N LYS A 38 -0.78 -0.20 -15.39
CA LYS A 38 -0.06 -1.16 -16.26
C LYS A 38 0.32 -2.44 -15.53
N ILE A 39 -0.08 -2.56 -14.28
CA ILE A 39 0.29 -3.71 -13.45
C ILE A 39 -0.89 -4.66 -13.34
N ASN A 40 -0.63 -5.91 -13.67
CA ASN A 40 -1.60 -6.99 -13.47
C ASN A 40 -1.21 -7.77 -12.22
N SER A 41 -1.97 -7.58 -11.17
CA SER A 41 -1.70 -8.24 -9.89
C SER A 41 -2.98 -8.78 -9.27
N ALA A 42 -2.83 -9.77 -8.38
CA ALA A 42 -3.96 -10.38 -7.71
C ALA A 42 -4.58 -9.46 -6.65
N PHE A 43 -3.81 -8.55 -6.12
CA PHE A 43 -4.27 -7.59 -5.10
C PHE A 43 -4.56 -6.22 -5.73
N LYS A 44 -5.28 -5.38 -5.00
CA LYS A 44 -5.60 -4.03 -5.47
C LYS A 44 -4.34 -3.18 -5.55
N THR A 45 -4.12 -2.51 -6.68
CA THR A 45 -3.00 -1.60 -6.86
C THR A 45 -3.51 -0.20 -7.18
N MET A 46 -3.01 0.81 -6.48
CA MET A 46 -3.36 2.20 -6.69
C MET A 46 -2.14 2.99 -7.12
N LYS A 47 -2.36 4.00 -7.96
CA LYS A 47 -1.28 4.84 -8.45
C LYS A 47 -0.80 5.77 -7.36
N LEU A 48 0.52 5.83 -7.18
CA LEU A 48 1.15 6.76 -6.24
C LEU A 48 2.53 7.14 -6.74
N ASP A 49 2.78 8.44 -6.83
CA ASP A 49 4.12 8.99 -7.02
C ASP A 49 4.65 9.38 -5.64
N ILE A 50 5.69 8.70 -5.19
CA ILE A 50 6.25 8.90 -3.84
C ILE A 50 6.79 10.30 -3.61
N ASN A 51 7.05 11.06 -4.67
CA ASN A 51 7.53 12.45 -4.57
C ASN A 51 6.38 13.45 -4.44
N ASN A 52 5.14 13.01 -4.48
CA ASN A 52 3.97 13.88 -4.40
C ASN A 52 3.25 13.69 -3.08
N TYR A 53 3.46 14.64 -2.15
CA TYR A 53 2.88 14.58 -0.81
C TYR A 53 1.35 14.60 -0.83
N GLU A 54 0.75 15.46 -1.66
CA GLU A 54 -0.71 15.55 -1.74
C GLU A 54 -1.32 14.27 -2.25
N MET A 55 -0.66 13.63 -3.22
CA MET A 55 -1.12 12.35 -3.76
C MET A 55 -1.10 11.27 -2.68
N SER A 56 -0.07 11.26 -1.85
CA SER A 56 0.01 10.32 -0.72
C SER A 56 -1.11 10.54 0.27
N LYS A 57 -1.39 11.80 0.62
CA LYS A 57 -2.46 12.14 1.53
C LYS A 57 -3.82 11.73 0.97
N ASN A 58 -4.07 12.03 -0.30
CA ASN A 58 -5.32 11.67 -0.96
C ASN A 58 -5.50 10.17 -1.04
N LEU A 59 -4.42 9.43 -1.28
CA LEU A 59 -4.45 7.97 -1.31
C LEU A 59 -4.92 7.40 0.04
N ILE A 60 -4.36 7.88 1.13
CA ILE A 60 -4.73 7.45 2.48
C ILE A 60 -6.21 7.73 2.73
N ASP A 61 -6.65 8.95 2.41
CA ASP A 61 -8.04 9.34 2.61
C ASP A 61 -8.99 8.45 1.79
N ASN A 62 -8.63 8.16 0.56
CA ASN A 62 -9.43 7.29 -0.30
C ASN A 62 -9.52 5.87 0.25
N ILE A 63 -8.43 5.33 0.75
CA ILE A 63 -8.43 3.98 1.32
C ILE A 63 -9.33 3.94 2.56
N ILE A 64 -9.23 4.94 3.43
CA ILE A 64 -10.06 5.00 4.63
C ILE A 64 -11.53 5.13 4.24
N ASN A 65 -11.85 5.91 3.21
CA ASN A 65 -13.22 6.03 2.73
C ASN A 65 -13.75 4.72 2.15
N LEU A 66 -12.93 3.98 1.42
CA LEU A 66 -13.36 2.74 0.77
C LEU A 66 -13.41 1.55 1.71
N TYR A 67 -12.45 1.46 2.63
CA TYR A 67 -12.28 0.28 3.48
C TYR A 67 -12.54 0.55 4.96
N GLY A 68 -12.69 1.81 5.34
CA GLY A 68 -13.00 2.22 6.71
C GLY A 68 -11.79 2.35 7.62
N LYS A 69 -10.63 1.82 7.22
CA LYS A 69 -9.44 1.78 8.07
C LYS A 69 -8.20 1.42 7.28
N ILE A 70 -7.05 1.63 7.89
CA ILE A 70 -5.78 1.02 7.50
C ILE A 70 -5.18 0.46 8.77
N ASP A 71 -5.05 -0.86 8.86
CA ASP A 71 -4.51 -1.51 10.07
C ASP A 71 -2.99 -1.46 10.09
N ILE A 72 -2.35 -1.67 8.94
CA ILE A 72 -0.89 -1.75 8.84
C ILE A 72 -0.44 -1.02 7.59
N LEU A 73 0.60 -0.22 7.73
CA LEU A 73 1.31 0.39 6.60
C LEU A 73 2.71 -0.21 6.52
N ILE A 74 3.03 -0.81 5.38
CA ILE A 74 4.38 -1.30 5.10
C ILE A 74 5.01 -0.33 4.09
N ASN A 75 5.94 0.48 4.57
CA ASN A 75 6.56 1.53 3.77
C ASN A 75 7.80 1.01 3.04
N ASN A 76 7.57 0.25 1.97
CA ASN A 76 8.64 -0.34 1.17
C ASN A 76 9.29 0.67 0.22
N ALA A 77 8.55 1.68 -0.21
CA ALA A 77 9.06 2.69 -1.15
C ALA A 77 9.72 3.89 -0.46
N GLY A 78 9.76 3.91 0.86
CA GLY A 78 10.45 4.96 1.61
C GLY A 78 9.72 6.30 1.69
N ILE A 79 8.42 6.35 1.43
CA ILE A 79 7.67 7.60 1.52
C ILE A 79 7.36 7.94 2.98
N ASN A 80 7.22 9.24 3.25
CA ASN A 80 6.80 9.71 4.57
C ASN A 80 5.29 9.83 4.61
N ILE A 81 4.67 8.98 5.43
CA ILE A 81 3.23 9.03 5.66
C ILE A 81 3.03 9.28 7.14
N THR A 82 2.31 10.36 7.47
CA THR A 82 2.04 10.73 8.85
C THR A 82 0.58 10.47 9.19
N GLY A 83 0.30 10.25 10.48
CA GLY A 83 -1.05 10.01 10.98
C GLY A 83 -1.07 8.85 11.97
N PRO A 84 -2.26 8.50 12.49
CA PRO A 84 -2.40 7.45 13.49
C PRO A 84 -2.41 6.06 12.84
N ILE A 85 -1.37 5.75 12.08
CA ILE A 85 -1.23 4.48 11.36
C ILE A 85 -0.01 3.77 11.90
N GLU A 86 -0.17 2.49 12.24
CA GLU A 86 0.94 1.64 12.60
C GLU A 86 1.77 1.36 11.36
N THR A 87 3.08 1.59 11.42
CA THR A 87 3.96 1.41 10.29
C THR A 87 5.00 0.33 10.55
N ALA A 88 5.30 -0.42 9.51
CA ALA A 88 6.42 -1.35 9.49
C ALA A 88 7.30 -0.97 8.30
N ASN A 89 8.56 -0.68 8.55
CA ASN A 89 9.49 -0.28 7.50
C ASN A 89 10.30 -1.49 7.03
N MET A 90 10.12 -1.85 5.78
CA MET A 90 10.73 -3.04 5.20
C MET A 90 12.06 -2.75 4.50
N SER A 91 12.48 -1.50 4.46
CA SER A 91 13.71 -1.12 3.76
C SER A 91 14.95 -1.15 4.63
N ASP A 92 14.86 -1.52 5.86
CA ASP A 92 15.99 -1.54 6.80
C ASP A 92 17.00 -2.63 6.47
#